data_7c4b75e3b1742fdbcea9fd4bd6005ff2
#
_entry.id   7c4b75e3b1742fdbcea9fd4bd6005ff2
#
_cell.length_a   1.000
_cell.length_b   1.000
_cell.length_c   1.000
_cell.angle_alpha   90.00
_cell.angle_beta   90.00
_cell.angle_gamma   90.00
#
_symmetry.space_group_name_H-M   'P 1'
#
loop_
_entity.id
_entity.type
_entity.pdbx_description
1 polymer ?
#
loop_
_entity_poly.entity_id
_entity_poly.type
_entity_poly.pdbx_seq_one_letter_code
_entity_poly.pdbx_strand_id
1 'polypeptide(L)'
;MKNLKYLVYIIFLIFLSACEEDKFDIEKYGTVSGIILDGETYQPLNGVMVATNPASSSTLTNDSGYFEFTKVIEGDIAITARKKDYLSNSVSVAVYEKETTELTFFLLKDENDVGWVTIYDPVPGNGAVDQNTEITFQWNVDQENKGKELDYTVYYYKSNSTTQKIAGENLTNTEVVVDGLDYDTTYYWYVVAKYEGNRVANSPTWTFKTGENDTSGN
;
A
#
# COMPACT_ATOMS: atom_id res chain seq x y z
N MET A 1 71.19 4.77 29.52
CA MET A 1 71.28 4.73 28.06
C MET A 1 70.90 3.33 27.45
N LYS A 2 71.06 2.24 28.17
CA LYS A 2 70.63 0.90 27.65
C LYS A 2 69.09 0.77 27.52
N ASN A 3 68.31 1.29 28.44
CA ASN A 3 66.85 1.17 28.45
C ASN A 3 66.14 2.00 27.36
N LEU A 4 66.75 3.09 26.91
CA LEU A 4 66.20 3.91 25.82
C LEU A 4 66.26 3.22 24.46
N LYS A 5 67.25 2.36 24.23
CA LYS A 5 67.34 1.55 23.00
C LYS A 5 66.23 0.50 22.93
N TYR A 6 65.88 -0.16 24.03
CA TYR A 6 64.80 -1.12 24.08
C TYR A 6 63.42 -0.46 23.90
N LEU A 7 63.25 0.75 24.41
CA LEU A 7 62.00 1.50 24.19
C LEU A 7 61.78 1.84 22.71
N VAL A 8 62.84 2.26 21.99
CA VAL A 8 62.80 2.56 20.55
C VAL A 8 62.50 1.29 19.75
N TYR A 9 63.08 0.12 20.14
CA TYR A 9 62.80 -1.16 19.46
C TYR A 9 61.34 -1.62 19.66
N ILE A 10 60.76 -1.42 20.85
CA ILE A 10 59.36 -1.77 21.15
C ILE A 10 58.43 -0.85 20.37
N ILE A 11 58.70 0.46 20.26
CA ILE A 11 57.90 1.38 19.47
C ILE A 11 57.97 1.05 17.98
N PHE A 12 59.14 0.63 17.46
CA PHE A 12 59.31 0.23 16.07
C PHE A 12 58.58 -1.06 15.73
N LEU A 13 58.48 -2.03 16.68
CA LEU A 13 57.74 -3.29 16.51
C LEU A 13 56.19 -3.06 16.48
N ILE A 14 55.69 -2.04 17.16
CA ILE A 14 54.26 -1.71 17.17
C ILE A 14 53.80 -1.11 15.84
N PHE A 15 54.71 -0.42 15.11
CA PHE A 15 54.40 0.13 13.79
C PHE A 15 54.34 -0.90 12.66
N LEU A 16 54.77 -2.14 12.87
CA LEU A 16 54.77 -3.18 11.84
C LEU A 16 53.48 -4.02 11.81
N SER A 17 52.54 -3.83 12.76
CA SER A 17 51.31 -4.59 12.83
C SER A 17 50.07 -3.83 12.36
N ALA A 18 50.20 -2.67 11.74
CA ALA A 18 49.09 -1.88 11.22
C ALA A 18 49.02 -1.92 9.67
N CYS A 19 49.15 -3.12 9.10
CA CYS A 19 48.72 -3.38 7.72
C CYS A 19 47.48 -4.29 7.81
N GLU A 20 46.31 -3.72 8.08
CA GLU A 20 45.08 -4.34 7.65
C GLU A 20 45.11 -4.26 6.13
N GLU A 21 45.26 -5.41 5.47
CA GLU A 21 44.95 -5.54 4.06
C GLU A 21 43.45 -5.23 3.93
N ASP A 22 43.12 -4.06 3.42
CA ASP A 22 41.81 -3.79 2.87
C ASP A 22 41.56 -4.84 1.78
N LYS A 23 40.88 -5.93 2.14
CA LYS A 23 40.35 -6.86 1.16
C LYS A 23 39.31 -6.10 0.35
N PHE A 24 39.71 -5.59 -0.78
CA PHE A 24 38.77 -5.16 -1.82
C PHE A 24 38.04 -6.43 -2.27
N ASP A 25 36.86 -6.67 -1.69
CA ASP A 25 35.95 -7.68 -2.21
C ASP A 25 35.52 -7.21 -3.61
N ILE A 26 36.07 -7.86 -4.63
CA ILE A 26 35.67 -7.62 -6.01
C ILE A 26 34.23 -8.12 -6.12
N GLU A 27 33.29 -7.19 -6.25
CA GLU A 27 31.88 -7.52 -6.47
C GLU A 27 31.77 -8.41 -7.73
N LYS A 28 31.16 -9.55 -7.57
CA LYS A 28 30.91 -10.52 -8.64
C LYS A 28 29.46 -10.41 -9.09
N TYR A 29 29.25 -10.55 -10.37
CA TYR A 29 27.95 -10.35 -10.99
C TYR A 29 27.57 -11.50 -11.91
N GLY A 30 26.29 -11.86 -11.89
CA GLY A 30 25.63 -12.74 -12.86
C GLY A 30 24.49 -12.04 -13.57
N THR A 31 23.77 -12.78 -14.36
CA THR A 31 22.56 -12.38 -15.09
C THR A 31 21.36 -13.14 -14.53
N VAL A 32 20.24 -12.46 -14.39
CA VAL A 32 18.94 -13.09 -14.09
C VAL A 32 17.98 -12.75 -15.19
N SER A 33 17.36 -13.74 -15.80
CA SER A 33 16.34 -13.57 -16.82
C SER A 33 15.14 -14.46 -16.56
N GLY A 34 13.99 -14.12 -17.12
CA GLY A 34 12.83 -14.98 -16.95
C GLY A 34 11.61 -14.53 -17.71
N ILE A 35 10.54 -15.30 -17.56
CA ILE A 35 9.24 -15.05 -18.16
C ILE A 35 8.19 -15.03 -17.06
N ILE A 36 7.27 -14.04 -17.12
CA ILE A 36 6.12 -13.95 -16.23
C ILE A 36 4.87 -14.30 -17.01
N LEU A 37 4.13 -15.26 -16.47
CA LEU A 37 2.90 -15.78 -17.03
C LEU A 37 1.72 -15.54 -16.08
N ASP A 38 0.55 -15.39 -16.65
CA ASP A 38 -0.73 -15.49 -15.94
C ASP A 38 -0.91 -16.92 -15.42
N GLY A 39 -1.18 -17.07 -14.12
CA GLY A 39 -1.22 -18.38 -13.47
C GLY A 39 -2.44 -19.23 -13.83
N GLU A 40 -3.47 -18.65 -14.45
CA GLU A 40 -4.68 -19.36 -14.89
C GLU A 40 -4.63 -19.68 -16.38
N THR A 41 -4.27 -18.69 -17.20
CA THR A 41 -4.31 -18.79 -18.66
C THR A 41 -2.98 -19.22 -19.26
N TYR A 42 -1.88 -19.16 -18.50
CA TYR A 42 -0.50 -19.41 -18.93
C TYR A 42 -0.04 -18.47 -20.06
N GLN A 43 -0.74 -17.35 -20.27
CA GLN A 43 -0.35 -16.35 -21.25
C GLN A 43 0.73 -15.41 -20.69
N PRO A 44 1.67 -14.93 -21.54
CA PRO A 44 2.66 -13.96 -21.12
C PRO A 44 2.04 -12.67 -20.59
N LEU A 45 2.61 -12.14 -19.50
CA LEU A 45 2.18 -10.89 -18.90
C LEU A 45 3.15 -9.76 -19.24
N ASN A 46 2.71 -8.85 -20.10
CA ASN A 46 3.39 -7.60 -20.41
C ASN A 46 3.23 -6.57 -19.27
N GLY A 47 4.23 -5.70 -19.10
CA GLY A 47 4.16 -4.55 -18.17
C GLY A 47 4.14 -4.94 -16.69
N VAL A 48 4.63 -6.13 -16.34
CA VAL A 48 4.86 -6.51 -14.94
C VAL A 48 6.12 -5.80 -14.44
N MET A 49 6.02 -5.10 -13.33
CA MET A 49 7.19 -4.55 -12.65
C MET A 49 7.94 -5.66 -11.92
N VAL A 50 9.17 -5.91 -12.33
CA VAL A 50 10.08 -6.87 -11.70
C VAL A 50 11.19 -6.12 -10.99
N ALA A 51 11.51 -6.50 -9.77
CA ALA A 51 12.57 -5.87 -8.97
C ALA A 51 13.35 -6.91 -8.17
N THR A 52 14.62 -6.61 -7.93
CA THR A 52 15.50 -7.40 -7.06
C THR A 52 15.42 -6.92 -5.61
N ASN A 53 15.64 -7.81 -4.65
CA ASN A 53 15.83 -7.49 -3.24
C ASN A 53 17.05 -8.31 -2.71
N PRO A 54 18.13 -7.66 -2.26
CA PRO A 54 18.30 -6.20 -2.11
C PRO A 54 18.05 -5.42 -3.40
N ALA A 55 17.48 -4.21 -3.26
CA ALA A 55 17.08 -3.38 -4.37
C ALA A 55 18.32 -2.88 -5.14
N SER A 56 18.61 -3.48 -6.28
CA SER A 56 19.68 -3.06 -7.19
C SER A 56 19.19 -2.79 -8.61
N SER A 57 18.10 -3.43 -9.02
CA SER A 57 17.55 -3.31 -10.37
C SER A 57 16.04 -3.47 -10.39
N SER A 58 15.40 -2.77 -11.34
CA SER A 58 13.98 -2.95 -11.66
C SER A 58 13.76 -2.77 -13.16
N THR A 59 12.80 -3.51 -13.71
CA THR A 59 12.43 -3.44 -15.13
C THR A 59 10.95 -3.80 -15.30
N LEU A 60 10.40 -3.58 -16.51
CA LEU A 60 9.09 -4.05 -16.91
C LEU A 60 9.24 -5.21 -17.90
N THR A 61 8.34 -6.19 -17.81
CA THR A 61 8.27 -7.26 -18.80
C THR A 61 7.82 -6.70 -20.17
N ASN A 62 8.34 -7.29 -21.24
CA ASN A 62 7.92 -7.00 -22.62
C ASN A 62 6.65 -7.80 -23.00
N ASP A 63 6.25 -7.73 -24.28
CA ASP A 63 5.04 -8.39 -24.82
C ASP A 63 5.07 -9.93 -24.70
N SER A 64 6.25 -10.53 -24.61
CA SER A 64 6.41 -11.97 -24.37
C SER A 64 6.52 -12.33 -22.88
N GLY A 65 6.27 -11.37 -21.98
CA GLY A 65 6.43 -11.56 -20.53
C GLY A 65 7.87 -11.63 -20.06
N TYR A 66 8.85 -11.39 -20.95
CA TYR A 66 10.29 -11.55 -20.68
C TYR A 66 10.85 -10.33 -19.93
N PHE A 67 11.77 -10.60 -19.00
CA PHE A 67 12.62 -9.62 -18.32
C PHE A 67 14.05 -10.10 -18.21
N GLU A 68 15.00 -9.17 -18.02
CA GLU A 68 16.41 -9.49 -17.81
C GLU A 68 17.09 -8.42 -16.93
N PHE A 69 17.98 -8.90 -16.05
CA PHE A 69 18.92 -8.10 -15.27
C PHE A 69 20.35 -8.61 -15.55
N THR A 70 21.14 -7.84 -16.29
CA THR A 70 22.48 -8.27 -16.75
C THR A 70 23.60 -8.04 -15.73
N LYS A 71 23.32 -7.37 -14.61
CA LYS A 71 24.31 -7.07 -13.57
C LYS A 71 23.69 -7.19 -12.19
N VAL A 72 23.62 -8.43 -11.71
CA VAL A 72 23.10 -8.78 -10.38
C VAL A 72 24.24 -9.31 -9.53
N ILE A 73 24.37 -8.84 -8.30
CA ILE A 73 25.43 -9.29 -7.37
C ILE A 73 25.26 -10.79 -7.11
N GLU A 74 26.38 -11.53 -7.09
CA GLU A 74 26.42 -12.96 -6.73
C GLU A 74 25.84 -13.18 -5.33
N GLY A 75 25.03 -14.21 -5.15
CA GLY A 75 24.42 -14.62 -3.89
C GLY A 75 22.93 -14.89 -4.01
N ASP A 76 22.30 -15.08 -2.88
CA ASP A 76 20.85 -15.29 -2.81
C ASP A 76 20.11 -13.94 -2.87
N ILE A 77 19.25 -13.80 -3.85
CA ILE A 77 18.40 -12.61 -4.04
C ILE A 77 16.95 -13.02 -4.15
N ALA A 78 16.05 -12.12 -3.76
CA ALA A 78 14.63 -12.26 -4.06
C ALA A 78 14.28 -11.47 -5.31
N ILE A 79 13.54 -12.06 -6.22
CA ILE A 79 12.94 -11.41 -7.38
C ILE A 79 11.45 -11.23 -7.07
N THR A 80 10.99 -10.00 -7.05
CA THR A 80 9.58 -9.67 -6.78
C THR A 80 8.92 -9.15 -8.06
N ALA A 81 7.76 -9.72 -8.38
CA ALA A 81 6.94 -9.31 -9.52
C ALA A 81 5.62 -8.69 -9.04
N ARG A 82 5.24 -7.55 -9.64
CA ARG A 82 4.02 -6.79 -9.32
C ARG A 82 3.34 -6.30 -10.59
N LYS A 83 2.04 -6.49 -10.63
CA LYS A 83 1.18 -5.96 -11.70
C LYS A 83 -0.17 -5.59 -11.10
N LYS A 84 -0.79 -4.52 -11.62
CA LYS A 84 -2.16 -4.16 -11.26
C LYS A 84 -3.09 -5.34 -11.55
N ASP A 85 -4.10 -5.53 -10.72
CA ASP A 85 -5.09 -6.61 -10.78
C ASP A 85 -4.51 -8.03 -10.52
N TYR A 86 -3.26 -8.11 -10.03
CA TYR A 86 -2.59 -9.37 -9.71
C TYR A 86 -1.99 -9.33 -8.30
N LEU A 87 -2.03 -10.47 -7.63
CA LEU A 87 -1.29 -10.68 -6.39
C LEU A 87 0.22 -10.59 -6.65
N SER A 88 0.93 -9.81 -5.85
CA SER A 88 2.39 -9.76 -5.94
C SER A 88 2.99 -11.10 -5.53
N ASN A 89 4.03 -11.53 -6.26
CA ASN A 89 4.75 -12.76 -5.96
C ASN A 89 6.25 -12.50 -5.84
N SER A 90 6.95 -13.33 -5.06
CA SER A 90 8.39 -13.22 -4.87
C SER A 90 9.02 -14.61 -4.80
N VAL A 91 10.17 -14.78 -5.47
CA VAL A 91 10.94 -16.02 -5.43
C VAL A 91 12.40 -15.71 -5.10
N SER A 92 13.04 -16.56 -4.31
CA SER A 92 14.47 -16.48 -4.03
C SER A 92 15.24 -17.33 -5.04
N VAL A 93 16.29 -16.75 -5.62
CA VAL A 93 17.17 -17.42 -6.59
C VAL A 93 18.62 -17.18 -6.19
N ALA A 94 19.48 -18.17 -6.46
CA ALA A 94 20.92 -18.04 -6.34
C ALA A 94 21.50 -17.49 -7.66
N VAL A 95 22.32 -16.46 -7.56
CA VAL A 95 23.04 -15.84 -8.69
C VAL A 95 24.51 -16.20 -8.56
N TYR A 96 25.11 -16.71 -9.66
CA TYR A 96 26.51 -17.07 -9.72
C TYR A 96 27.28 -16.16 -10.69
N GLU A 97 28.55 -15.93 -10.38
CA GLU A 97 29.42 -15.08 -11.20
C GLU A 97 29.45 -15.55 -12.67
N LYS A 98 29.18 -14.63 -13.59
CA LYS A 98 29.18 -14.85 -15.06
C LYS A 98 28.18 -15.90 -15.57
N GLU A 99 27.26 -16.37 -14.73
CA GLU A 99 26.21 -17.28 -15.13
C GLU A 99 24.87 -16.56 -15.32
N THR A 100 23.96 -17.20 -16.05
CA THR A 100 22.57 -16.74 -16.20
C THR A 100 21.67 -17.68 -15.41
N THR A 101 20.93 -17.11 -14.44
CA THR A 101 19.87 -17.80 -13.75
C THR A 101 18.55 -17.49 -14.45
N GLU A 102 17.90 -18.54 -14.98
CA GLU A 102 16.61 -18.43 -15.67
C GLU A 102 15.47 -18.87 -14.74
N LEU A 103 14.34 -18.14 -14.79
CA LEU A 103 13.17 -18.49 -13.99
C LEU A 103 11.85 -18.21 -14.71
N THR A 104 10.81 -18.94 -14.30
CA THR A 104 9.44 -18.69 -14.72
C THR A 104 8.61 -18.33 -13.51
N PHE A 105 7.90 -17.21 -13.59
CA PHE A 105 6.97 -16.72 -12.57
C PHE A 105 5.54 -16.89 -13.03
N PHE A 106 4.67 -17.17 -12.06
CA PHE A 106 3.23 -17.11 -12.25
C PHE A 106 2.63 -16.06 -11.33
N LEU A 107 1.85 -15.12 -11.88
CA LEU A 107 1.03 -14.21 -11.11
C LEU A 107 -0.43 -14.65 -11.20
N LEU A 108 -1.07 -14.74 -10.06
CA LEU A 108 -2.51 -15.00 -9.97
C LEU A 108 -3.26 -13.67 -9.93
N LYS A 109 -4.41 -13.60 -10.57
CA LYS A 109 -5.31 -12.44 -10.45
C LYS A 109 -5.71 -12.22 -9.01
N ASP A 110 -5.78 -10.97 -8.62
CA ASP A 110 -6.37 -10.58 -7.35
C ASP A 110 -7.90 -10.47 -7.53
N GLU A 111 -8.60 -11.53 -7.21
CA GLU A 111 -10.06 -11.55 -7.29
C GLU A 111 -10.73 -10.53 -6.34
N ASN A 112 -9.98 -10.01 -5.36
CA ASN A 112 -10.47 -9.00 -4.41
C ASN A 112 -10.10 -7.56 -4.82
N ASP A 113 -9.38 -7.37 -5.91
CA ASP A 113 -9.05 -6.02 -6.40
C ASP A 113 -10.30 -5.34 -6.96
N VAL A 114 -10.77 -4.33 -6.25
CA VAL A 114 -11.91 -3.49 -6.65
C VAL A 114 -11.48 -2.30 -7.51
N GLY A 115 -10.18 -2.14 -7.77
CA GLY A 115 -9.61 -0.95 -8.37
C GLY A 115 -9.71 0.27 -7.45
N TRP A 116 -9.66 1.47 -8.02
CA TRP A 116 -9.88 2.69 -7.24
C TRP A 116 -11.38 2.87 -6.96
N VAL A 117 -11.68 3.37 -5.75
CA VAL A 117 -13.03 3.74 -5.29
C VAL A 117 -12.99 5.15 -4.73
N THR A 118 -13.88 6.01 -5.20
CA THR A 118 -14.03 7.39 -4.71
C THR A 118 -15.44 7.57 -4.20
N ILE A 119 -15.57 8.13 -2.98
CA ILE A 119 -16.85 8.45 -2.33
C ILE A 119 -16.92 9.97 -2.22
N TYR A 120 -17.96 10.60 -2.75
CA TYR A 120 -18.06 12.05 -2.93
C TYR A 120 -19.50 12.55 -2.89
N ASP A 121 -19.72 13.87 -3.07
CA ASP A 121 -21.02 14.55 -3.09
C ASP A 121 -21.92 14.22 -1.89
N PRO A 122 -21.50 14.54 -0.65
CA PRO A 122 -22.28 14.25 0.54
C PRO A 122 -23.57 15.05 0.62
N VAL A 123 -24.64 14.42 1.09
CA VAL A 123 -25.84 15.10 1.56
C VAL A 123 -26.06 14.69 3.02
N PRO A 124 -26.13 15.66 3.97
CA PRO A 124 -25.98 17.09 3.78
C PRO A 124 -24.59 17.46 3.24
N GLY A 125 -24.52 18.54 2.46
CA GLY A 125 -23.23 19.05 1.93
C GLY A 125 -22.27 19.37 3.06
N ASN A 126 -20.96 19.22 2.78
CA ASN A 126 -19.94 19.50 3.79
C ASN A 126 -20.02 20.95 4.31
N GLY A 127 -20.17 21.12 5.62
CA GLY A 127 -20.38 22.41 6.29
C GLY A 127 -21.83 22.93 6.27
N ALA A 128 -22.82 22.13 5.85
CA ALA A 128 -24.22 22.51 5.87
C ALA A 128 -24.68 22.89 7.29
N VAL A 129 -25.51 23.91 7.38
CA VAL A 129 -26.09 24.40 8.64
C VAL A 129 -27.61 24.27 8.62
N ASP A 130 -28.26 24.51 9.76
CA ASP A 130 -29.71 24.49 9.93
C ASP A 130 -30.39 23.18 9.49
N GLN A 131 -29.69 22.06 9.70
CA GLN A 131 -30.20 20.74 9.34
C GLN A 131 -31.19 20.22 10.39
N ASN A 132 -32.13 19.39 9.96
CA ASN A 132 -33.08 18.74 10.85
C ASN A 132 -32.39 17.75 11.81
N THR A 133 -33.08 17.43 12.93
CA THR A 133 -32.65 16.41 13.88
C THR A 133 -32.92 14.97 13.40
N GLU A 134 -33.72 14.84 12.34
CA GLU A 134 -33.83 13.65 11.50
C GLU A 134 -33.30 13.99 10.11
N ILE A 135 -32.34 13.25 9.61
CA ILE A 135 -31.63 13.56 8.38
C ILE A 135 -31.30 12.30 7.60
N THR A 136 -31.32 12.40 6.28
CA THR A 136 -30.79 11.35 5.40
C THR A 136 -29.37 11.67 4.98
N PHE A 137 -28.42 10.82 5.32
CA PHE A 137 -27.10 10.84 4.71
C PHE A 137 -27.16 10.19 3.33
N GLN A 138 -26.64 10.90 2.33
CA GLN A 138 -26.50 10.37 0.96
C GLN A 138 -25.10 10.68 0.44
N TRP A 139 -24.61 9.86 -0.47
CA TRP A 139 -23.31 10.03 -1.10
C TRP A 139 -23.30 9.42 -2.50
N ASN A 140 -22.36 9.83 -3.31
CA ASN A 140 -22.08 9.21 -4.61
C ASN A 140 -20.83 8.36 -4.52
N VAL A 141 -20.74 7.34 -5.39
CA VAL A 141 -19.59 6.46 -5.51
C VAL A 141 -19.20 6.34 -6.97
N ASP A 142 -17.91 6.49 -7.24
CA ASP A 142 -17.32 6.10 -8.52
C ASP A 142 -16.26 5.02 -8.27
N GLN A 143 -16.21 4.03 -9.13
CA GLN A 143 -15.45 2.80 -8.94
C GLN A 143 -14.92 2.31 -10.29
N GLU A 144 -13.64 1.90 -10.33
CA GLU A 144 -13.01 1.40 -11.53
C GLU A 144 -13.62 0.06 -11.97
N ASN A 145 -13.70 -0.90 -11.08
CA ASN A 145 -14.24 -2.23 -11.34
C ASN A 145 -15.71 -2.32 -10.91
N LYS A 146 -16.61 -1.85 -11.78
CA LYS A 146 -18.08 -1.80 -11.50
C LYS A 146 -18.75 -3.19 -11.37
N GLY A 147 -18.06 -4.28 -11.72
CA GLY A 147 -18.54 -5.63 -11.50
C GLY A 147 -18.41 -6.15 -10.07
N LYS A 148 -17.74 -5.41 -9.19
CA LYS A 148 -17.58 -5.73 -7.78
C LYS A 148 -18.60 -4.94 -6.95
N GLU A 149 -19.57 -5.63 -6.35
CA GLU A 149 -20.57 -4.97 -5.50
C GLU A 149 -19.95 -4.59 -4.15
N LEU A 150 -20.06 -3.31 -3.79
CA LEU A 150 -19.58 -2.79 -2.52
C LEU A 150 -20.70 -2.71 -1.50
N ASP A 151 -20.37 -2.95 -0.24
CA ASP A 151 -21.20 -2.59 0.89
C ASP A 151 -20.60 -1.39 1.65
N TYR A 152 -21.46 -0.66 2.37
CA TYR A 152 -21.07 0.56 3.03
C TYR A 152 -21.39 0.51 4.52
N THR A 153 -20.49 1.10 5.31
CA THR A 153 -20.73 1.41 6.72
C THR A 153 -20.59 2.91 6.91
N VAL A 154 -21.59 3.53 7.51
CA VAL A 154 -21.62 4.97 7.76
C VAL A 154 -21.43 5.24 9.24
N TYR A 155 -20.47 6.09 9.55
CA TYR A 155 -20.14 6.53 10.90
C TYR A 155 -20.46 8.00 11.08
N TYR A 156 -20.93 8.38 12.28
CA TYR A 156 -21.13 9.76 12.66
C TYR A 156 -20.81 9.98 14.15
N TYR A 157 -20.48 11.21 14.50
CA TYR A 157 -20.16 11.60 15.87
C TYR A 157 -20.29 13.11 16.08
N LYS A 158 -20.50 13.53 17.34
CA LYS A 158 -20.55 14.95 17.72
C LYS A 158 -19.15 15.55 17.77
N SER A 159 -19.02 16.85 17.51
CA SER A 159 -17.73 17.56 17.51
C SER A 159 -16.93 17.46 18.82
N ASN A 160 -17.61 17.26 19.94
CA ASN A 160 -17.01 17.17 21.28
C ASN A 160 -17.01 15.74 21.85
N SER A 161 -17.24 14.72 21.04
CA SER A 161 -17.30 13.32 21.44
C SER A 161 -16.16 12.51 20.82
N THR A 162 -15.60 11.59 21.59
CA THR A 162 -14.67 10.56 21.12
C THR A 162 -15.38 9.27 20.70
N THR A 163 -16.71 9.20 20.93
CA THR A 163 -17.50 8.02 20.60
C THR A 163 -18.14 8.18 19.25
N GLN A 164 -17.81 7.27 18.34
CA GLN A 164 -18.45 7.16 17.03
C GLN A 164 -19.70 6.26 17.15
N LYS A 165 -20.73 6.63 16.40
CA LYS A 165 -21.94 5.83 16.21
C LYS A 165 -22.00 5.33 14.78
N ILE A 166 -22.63 4.20 14.57
CA ILE A 166 -22.91 3.64 13.25
C ILE A 166 -24.32 4.07 12.86
N ALA A 167 -24.46 4.79 11.74
CA ALA A 167 -25.74 5.12 11.15
C ALA A 167 -26.34 3.94 10.39
N GLY A 168 -25.49 3.16 9.71
CA GLY A 168 -25.84 1.94 9.00
C GLY A 168 -24.64 1.12 8.68
N GLU A 169 -24.81 -0.19 8.60
CA GLU A 169 -23.77 -1.16 8.29
C GLU A 169 -24.26 -2.17 7.25
N ASN A 170 -23.35 -2.65 6.38
CA ASN A 170 -23.64 -3.55 5.29
C ASN A 170 -24.73 -3.01 4.33
N LEU A 171 -24.71 -1.69 4.11
CA LEU A 171 -25.65 -1.03 3.20
C LEU A 171 -25.23 -1.32 1.76
N THR A 172 -26.19 -1.70 0.93
CA THR A 172 -25.98 -1.90 -0.52
C THR A 172 -26.44 -0.69 -1.36
N ASN A 173 -27.11 0.28 -0.71
CA ASN A 173 -27.50 1.57 -1.26
C ASN A 173 -26.61 2.67 -0.70
N THR A 174 -26.65 3.84 -1.31
CA THR A 174 -25.84 5.00 -0.96
C THR A 174 -26.60 6.03 -0.14
N GLU A 175 -27.46 5.58 0.76
CA GLU A 175 -28.22 6.42 1.68
C GLU A 175 -28.55 5.72 2.98
N VAL A 176 -28.73 6.50 4.05
CA VAL A 176 -29.21 6.04 5.36
C VAL A 176 -29.85 7.17 6.14
N VAL A 177 -30.95 6.89 6.81
CA VAL A 177 -31.63 7.84 7.70
C VAL A 177 -31.06 7.77 9.10
N VAL A 178 -30.81 8.91 9.71
CA VAL A 178 -30.41 9.06 11.11
C VAL A 178 -31.38 10.01 11.80
N ASP A 179 -31.91 9.59 12.93
CA ASP A 179 -32.82 10.33 13.77
C ASP A 179 -32.24 10.62 15.17
N GLY A 180 -32.96 11.42 15.95
CA GLY A 180 -32.60 11.69 17.34
C GLY A 180 -31.31 12.46 17.51
N LEU A 181 -30.96 13.28 16.54
CA LEU A 181 -29.83 14.21 16.65
C LEU A 181 -30.21 15.36 17.60
N ASP A 182 -29.21 15.89 18.32
CA ASP A 182 -29.39 17.05 19.19
C ASP A 182 -29.51 18.33 18.35
N TYR A 183 -30.26 19.31 18.83
CA TYR A 183 -30.31 20.65 18.26
C TYR A 183 -29.00 21.41 18.45
N ASP A 184 -28.76 22.43 17.64
CA ASP A 184 -27.60 23.35 17.71
C ASP A 184 -26.24 22.62 17.85
N THR A 185 -26.11 21.45 17.24
CA THR A 185 -24.98 20.57 17.41
C THR A 185 -24.25 20.28 16.10
N THR A 186 -22.92 20.40 16.10
CA THR A 186 -22.08 20.04 14.97
C THR A 186 -21.77 18.56 15.00
N TYR A 187 -22.01 17.89 13.89
CA TYR A 187 -21.73 16.49 13.65
C TYR A 187 -20.70 16.32 12.56
N TYR A 188 -19.92 15.25 12.68
CA TYR A 188 -19.03 14.73 11.65
C TYR A 188 -19.55 13.39 11.18
N TRP A 189 -19.39 13.09 9.91
CA TRP A 189 -19.74 11.78 9.38
C TRP A 189 -18.83 11.39 8.21
N TYR A 190 -18.70 10.09 7.97
CA TYR A 190 -17.96 9.56 6.85
C TYR A 190 -18.46 8.16 6.50
N VAL A 191 -18.13 7.71 5.28
CA VAL A 191 -18.52 6.43 4.72
C VAL A 191 -17.29 5.56 4.52
N VAL A 192 -17.39 4.30 4.86
CA VAL A 192 -16.41 3.25 4.59
C VAL A 192 -17.02 2.32 3.56
N ALA A 193 -16.39 2.17 2.39
CA ALA A 193 -16.73 1.14 1.43
C ALA A 193 -15.96 -0.14 1.74
N LYS A 194 -16.64 -1.27 1.62
CA LYS A 194 -16.09 -2.61 1.84
C LYS A 194 -16.41 -3.50 0.63
N TYR A 195 -15.53 -4.44 0.36
CA TYR A 195 -15.76 -5.56 -0.55
C TYR A 195 -15.44 -6.86 0.18
N GLU A 196 -16.41 -7.79 0.21
CA GLU A 196 -16.32 -9.06 0.96
C GLU A 196 -15.85 -8.88 2.41
N GLY A 197 -16.37 -7.83 3.09
CA GLY A 197 -16.02 -7.47 4.47
C GLY A 197 -14.70 -6.74 4.67
N ASN A 198 -13.87 -6.59 3.64
CA ASN A 198 -12.61 -5.87 3.69
C ASN A 198 -12.81 -4.40 3.31
N ARG A 199 -12.22 -3.48 4.09
CA ARG A 199 -12.22 -2.06 3.77
C ARG A 199 -11.42 -1.80 2.50
N VAL A 200 -12.04 -1.13 1.52
CA VAL A 200 -11.41 -0.80 0.23
C VAL A 200 -11.28 0.71 0.02
N ALA A 201 -12.17 1.52 0.60
CA ALA A 201 -12.07 2.98 0.55
C ALA A 201 -12.75 3.65 1.75
N ASN A 202 -12.37 4.93 1.99
CA ASN A 202 -13.08 5.82 2.91
C ASN A 202 -13.40 7.12 2.17
N SER A 203 -14.54 7.72 2.51
CA SER A 203 -14.79 9.10 2.14
C SER A 203 -13.88 10.07 2.93
N PRO A 204 -13.76 11.34 2.52
CA PRO A 204 -13.43 12.41 3.45
C PRO A 204 -14.41 12.43 4.64
N THR A 205 -13.98 13.03 5.74
CA THR A 205 -14.91 13.32 6.84
C THR A 205 -15.62 14.63 6.54
N TRP A 206 -16.95 14.60 6.53
CA TRP A 206 -17.81 15.75 6.28
C TRP A 206 -18.45 16.23 7.57
N THR A 207 -18.90 17.49 7.56
CA THR A 207 -19.54 18.13 8.72
C THR A 207 -20.91 18.69 8.35
N PHE A 208 -21.78 18.76 9.35
CA PHE A 208 -23.00 19.55 9.29
C PHE A 208 -23.39 20.03 10.70
N LYS A 209 -24.26 21.03 10.79
CA LYS A 209 -24.78 21.53 12.05
C LYS A 209 -26.30 21.47 12.01
N THR A 210 -26.91 20.92 13.05
CA THR A 210 -28.38 20.94 13.24
C THR A 210 -28.88 22.33 13.62
N GLY A 211 -30.10 22.64 13.23
CA GLY A 211 -30.79 23.89 13.59
C GLY A 211 -31.05 24.02 15.07
N GLU A 212 -31.44 25.25 15.48
CA GLU A 212 -31.88 25.54 16.84
C GLU A 212 -33.24 24.89 17.13
N ASN A 213 -33.52 24.65 18.41
CA ASN A 213 -34.84 24.20 18.83
C ASN A 213 -35.79 25.42 18.90
N ASP A 214 -36.58 25.65 17.85
CA ASP A 214 -37.59 26.69 17.81
C ASP A 214 -38.74 26.42 18.80
N THR A 215 -38.46 26.59 20.10
CA THR A 215 -39.52 26.58 21.13
C THR A 215 -40.19 27.95 21.29
N SER A 216 -39.95 28.90 20.39
CA SER A 216 -40.52 30.26 20.45
C SER A 216 -41.84 30.42 19.68
N GLY A 217 -42.70 29.40 19.75
CA GLY A 217 -44.03 29.43 19.13
C GLY A 217 -45.14 29.04 20.09
N ASN A 218 -45.42 29.90 21.11
CA ASN A 218 -46.74 30.00 21.71
C ASN A 218 -46.89 31.32 22.46
#